data_d09ea1c3df55deca06399196638667bc
#
_entry.id   d09ea1c3df55deca06399196638667bc
#
_cell.length_a   1.000
_cell.length_b   1.000
_cell.length_c   1.000
_cell.angle_alpha   90.00
_cell.angle_beta   90.00
_cell.angle_gamma   90.00
#
_symmetry.space_group_name_H-M   'P 1'
#
loop_
_entity.id
_entity.type
_entity.pdbx_description
1 polymer ?
#
loop_
_entity_poly.entity_id
_entity_poly.type
_entity_poly.pdbx_seq_one_letter_code
_entity_poly.pdbx_strand_id
1 'polypeptide(L)'
;MRRSQHIQQMLTPKIVGSTSRIAGLAAAVHDFPAPLGARCRIHREGKQSIEAEVVGFTDDETLVLPFGDLRGIRRGNSVEMTCSVPSVRVGRELLGRVVNARGQFVDGKPSAAMTERISLYGEPVSALNRPRIEQPLATGLRVIDGLTTCGLGQRLGIFAGSGVGKSVLLGQMARGSSADVNVVVLVGERGREVREFVEKELGEEGLRRSVVVVATSDEPALMRIRAAWLGTAIADYFRGAGNHVLLMMDSVTRFAMAQREIGLAAGEPPATRGYPPSVFSILPKLLERSGLTDKGSITGFYTVLVEGDDTNEPVSDTVRGILDGHLVLSRKLAHENHWPAIDSLASISRSMNDVVTSEQTESAALLRRILAAWKESQDLVSIGAYQEGTNPLVDTALQLSEPIRQFLTQNQMEYSTLEQTQHSLTALT
;
A
#
# COMPACT_ATOMS: atom_id res chain seq x y z
N MET A 1 -14.46 -2.13 43.14
CA MET A 1 -14.08 -2.45 41.75
C MET A 1 -12.58 -2.44 41.46
N ARG A 2 -11.78 -1.43 41.79
CA ARG A 2 -10.32 -1.40 41.50
C ARG A 2 -9.49 -2.53 42.18
N ARG A 3 -9.83 -2.96 43.43
CA ARG A 3 -9.12 -4.03 44.14
C ARG A 3 -9.37 -5.43 43.53
N SER A 4 -10.58 -5.75 43.05
CA SER A 4 -10.88 -7.03 42.40
C SER A 4 -10.16 -7.18 41.06
N GLN A 5 -10.06 -6.11 40.27
CA GLN A 5 -9.32 -6.11 39.02
C GLN A 5 -7.79 -6.30 39.23
N HIS A 6 -7.27 -5.74 40.32
CA HIS A 6 -5.85 -5.91 40.68
C HIS A 6 -5.53 -7.34 41.11
N ILE A 7 -6.44 -7.98 41.86
CA ILE A 7 -6.32 -9.38 42.28
C ILE A 7 -6.46 -10.34 41.08
N GLN A 8 -7.38 -10.10 40.15
CA GLN A 8 -7.48 -10.86 38.92
C GLN A 8 -6.25 -10.75 38.02
N GLN A 9 -5.62 -9.56 37.95
CA GLN A 9 -4.36 -9.39 37.22
C GLN A 9 -3.18 -10.10 37.87
N MET A 10 -3.17 -10.25 39.20
CA MET A 10 -2.13 -11.00 39.92
C MET A 10 -2.28 -12.54 39.79
N LEU A 11 -3.49 -13.03 39.51
CA LEU A 11 -3.79 -14.47 39.40
C LEU A 11 -3.74 -14.99 37.96
N THR A 12 -3.52 -14.12 36.96
CA THR A 12 -3.37 -14.56 35.57
C THR A 12 -1.97 -15.16 35.39
N PRO A 13 -1.84 -16.44 35.03
CA PRO A 13 -0.52 -17.05 34.80
C PRO A 13 0.20 -16.26 33.69
N LYS A 14 1.39 -15.76 34.01
CA LYS A 14 2.24 -15.05 33.06
C LYS A 14 3.12 -16.07 32.35
N ILE A 15 3.12 -16.01 31.00
CA ILE A 15 4.10 -16.72 30.19
C ILE A 15 5.39 -15.89 30.24
N VAL A 16 6.43 -16.49 30.85
CA VAL A 16 7.73 -15.86 31.03
C VAL A 16 8.80 -16.85 30.58
N GLY A 17 9.78 -16.35 29.83
CA GLY A 17 10.98 -17.09 29.43
C GLY A 17 12.24 -16.31 29.71
N SER A 18 13.39 -16.82 29.30
CA SER A 18 14.68 -16.12 29.42
C SER A 18 15.45 -16.12 28.12
N THR A 19 16.10 -14.99 27.81
CA THR A 19 16.94 -14.88 26.61
C THR A 19 18.15 -15.82 26.71
N SER A 20 18.36 -16.63 25.67
CA SER A 20 19.47 -17.57 25.55
C SER A 20 20.63 -17.00 24.75
N ARG A 21 20.34 -16.46 23.58
CA ARG A 21 21.30 -15.91 22.64
C ARG A 21 20.66 -14.90 21.69
N ILE A 22 21.50 -14.19 20.95
CA ILE A 22 21.08 -13.35 19.84
C ILE A 22 21.33 -14.14 18.54
N ALA A 23 20.33 -14.21 17.67
CA ALA A 23 20.36 -14.87 16.37
C ALA A 23 20.05 -13.81 15.28
N GLY A 24 21.06 -13.21 14.67
CA GLY A 24 20.89 -12.13 13.71
C GLY A 24 20.15 -10.94 14.31
N LEU A 25 18.95 -10.66 13.83
CA LEU A 25 18.07 -9.58 14.30
C LEU A 25 17.11 -10.03 15.41
N ALA A 26 17.06 -11.32 15.73
CA ALA A 26 16.16 -11.89 16.74
C ALA A 26 16.90 -12.23 18.04
N ALA A 27 16.18 -12.22 19.15
CA ALA A 27 16.60 -12.84 20.39
C ALA A 27 15.92 -14.22 20.52
N ALA A 28 16.70 -15.26 20.80
CA ALA A 28 16.20 -16.57 21.11
C ALA A 28 15.87 -16.64 22.62
N VAL A 29 14.75 -17.26 22.95
CA VAL A 29 14.19 -17.30 24.31
C VAL A 29 13.85 -18.74 24.67
N HIS A 30 14.40 -19.25 25.77
CA HIS A 30 14.06 -20.54 26.33
C HIS A 30 12.79 -20.48 27.18
N ASP A 31 12.10 -21.60 27.27
CA ASP A 31 10.93 -21.83 28.14
C ASP A 31 9.81 -20.77 27.90
N PHE A 32 9.63 -20.35 26.65
CA PHE A 32 8.69 -19.31 26.28
C PHE A 32 7.63 -19.80 25.26
N PRO A 33 6.58 -20.54 25.72
CA PRO A 33 5.53 -21.11 24.84
C PRO A 33 4.52 -20.07 24.39
N ALA A 34 4.99 -18.91 23.94
CA ALA A 34 4.14 -17.85 23.40
C ALA A 34 3.84 -18.11 21.91
N PRO A 35 2.59 -17.94 21.45
CA PRO A 35 2.23 -18.22 20.06
C PRO A 35 2.90 -17.24 19.08
N LEU A 36 3.01 -17.65 17.81
CA LEU A 36 3.48 -16.79 16.71
C LEU A 36 2.68 -15.49 16.64
N GLY A 37 3.35 -14.36 16.49
CA GLY A 37 2.76 -13.03 16.50
C GLY A 37 2.43 -12.48 17.89
N ALA A 38 2.64 -13.24 18.97
CA ALA A 38 2.43 -12.73 20.32
C ALA A 38 3.40 -11.59 20.64
N ARG A 39 2.89 -10.56 21.31
CA ARG A 39 3.73 -9.46 21.82
C ARG A 39 4.32 -9.84 23.17
N CYS A 40 5.58 -9.51 23.31
CA CYS A 40 6.31 -9.73 24.55
C CYS A 40 7.16 -8.50 24.92
N ARG A 41 7.69 -8.52 26.12
CA ARG A 41 8.56 -7.49 26.66
C ARG A 41 9.84 -8.13 27.20
N ILE A 42 10.98 -7.69 26.70
CA ILE A 42 12.31 -8.09 27.15
C ILE A 42 12.73 -7.10 28.23
N HIS A 43 12.92 -7.59 29.47
CA HIS A 43 13.37 -6.80 30.58
C HIS A 43 14.89 -6.66 30.58
N ARG A 44 15.41 -5.43 30.65
CA ARG A 44 16.84 -5.12 30.67
C ARG A 44 17.22 -4.52 32.02
N GLU A 45 18.27 -5.01 32.63
CA GLU A 45 18.76 -4.44 33.89
C GLU A 45 19.24 -3.00 33.71
N GLY A 46 18.77 -2.10 34.58
CA GLY A 46 19.14 -0.69 34.58
C GLY A 46 18.74 0.12 33.34
N LYS A 47 17.89 -0.45 32.45
CA LYS A 47 17.41 0.20 31.23
C LYS A 47 15.91 -0.04 31.02
N GLN A 48 15.30 0.79 30.18
CA GLN A 48 13.93 0.60 29.76
C GLN A 48 13.75 -0.73 29.02
N SER A 49 12.68 -1.46 29.33
CA SER A 49 12.32 -2.71 28.66
C SER A 49 12.04 -2.47 27.17
N ILE A 50 12.30 -3.49 26.35
CA ILE A 50 12.03 -3.45 24.91
C ILE A 50 10.80 -4.30 24.62
N GLU A 51 9.86 -3.77 23.84
CA GLU A 51 8.78 -4.56 23.26
C GLU A 51 9.31 -5.38 22.07
N ALA A 52 8.79 -6.59 21.92
CA ALA A 52 9.16 -7.53 20.86
C ALA A 52 7.94 -8.33 20.41
N GLU A 53 8.08 -9.06 19.31
CA GLU A 53 7.04 -9.94 18.76
C GLU A 53 7.66 -11.31 18.45
N VAL A 54 6.91 -12.38 18.70
CA VAL A 54 7.31 -13.77 18.36
C VAL A 54 7.24 -13.93 16.84
N VAL A 55 8.37 -14.27 16.22
CA VAL A 55 8.49 -14.40 14.76
C VAL A 55 8.76 -15.81 14.27
N GLY A 56 9.06 -16.75 15.17
CA GLY A 56 9.33 -18.12 14.81
C GLY A 56 9.76 -18.97 16.00
N PHE A 57 10.06 -20.23 15.70
CA PHE A 57 10.52 -21.23 16.66
C PHE A 57 11.69 -21.99 16.05
N THR A 58 12.60 -22.43 16.93
CA THR A 58 13.56 -23.50 16.66
C THR A 58 13.19 -24.69 17.56
N ASP A 59 13.95 -25.80 17.52
CA ASP A 59 13.62 -27.01 18.27
C ASP A 59 13.36 -26.74 19.77
N ASP A 60 14.18 -25.88 20.41
CA ASP A 60 14.11 -25.59 21.82
C ASP A 60 13.90 -24.14 22.21
N GLU A 61 13.77 -23.23 21.21
CA GLU A 61 13.74 -21.78 21.47
C GLU A 61 12.64 -21.07 20.70
N THR A 62 12.03 -20.07 21.32
CA THR A 62 11.15 -19.12 20.67
C THR A 62 11.96 -17.93 20.19
N LEU A 63 11.84 -17.58 18.91
CA LEU A 63 12.50 -16.41 18.32
C LEU A 63 11.61 -15.17 18.46
N VAL A 64 12.14 -14.13 19.11
CA VAL A 64 11.45 -12.86 19.30
C VAL A 64 12.23 -11.74 18.63
N LEU A 65 11.53 -10.90 17.86
CA LEU A 65 12.11 -9.77 17.16
C LEU A 65 11.72 -8.48 17.89
N PRO A 66 12.68 -7.67 18.37
CA PRO A 66 12.38 -6.44 19.09
C PRO A 66 11.89 -5.33 18.14
N PHE A 67 11.04 -4.45 18.63
CA PHE A 67 10.61 -3.22 17.94
C PHE A 67 11.67 -2.11 17.96
N GLY A 68 12.85 -2.41 18.43
CA GLY A 68 13.98 -1.49 18.52
C GLY A 68 15.30 -2.24 18.48
N ASP A 69 16.37 -1.57 18.93
CA ASP A 69 17.71 -2.10 18.91
C ASP A 69 17.92 -3.24 19.95
N LEU A 70 18.63 -4.28 19.56
CA LEU A 70 19.07 -5.38 20.42
C LEU A 70 20.13 -4.98 21.47
N ARG A 71 20.73 -3.82 21.36
CA ARG A 71 21.79 -3.37 22.28
C ARG A 71 21.34 -3.34 23.73
N GLY A 72 22.09 -4.04 24.57
CA GLY A 72 21.84 -4.15 25.99
C GLY A 72 20.91 -5.32 26.37
N ILE A 73 20.49 -6.16 25.43
CA ILE A 73 19.93 -7.47 25.73
C ILE A 73 21.08 -8.39 26.09
N ARG A 74 20.92 -9.15 27.18
CA ARG A 74 21.91 -10.10 27.71
C ARG A 74 21.26 -11.48 27.85
N ARG A 75 22.08 -12.52 27.82
CA ARG A 75 21.65 -13.86 28.23
C ARG A 75 21.03 -13.81 29.64
N GLY A 76 19.90 -14.46 29.83
CA GLY A 76 19.17 -14.48 31.09
C GLY A 76 18.22 -13.31 31.32
N ASN A 77 18.12 -12.34 30.38
CA ASN A 77 17.06 -11.31 30.52
C ASN A 77 15.68 -11.95 30.48
N SER A 78 14.80 -11.58 31.40
CA SER A 78 13.43 -12.07 31.45
C SER A 78 12.62 -11.54 30.26
N VAL A 79 11.82 -12.42 29.65
CA VAL A 79 10.89 -12.09 28.55
C VAL A 79 9.50 -12.46 29.00
N GLU A 80 8.58 -11.51 29.01
CA GLU A 80 7.19 -11.66 29.45
C GLU A 80 6.24 -11.46 28.28
N MET A 81 5.30 -12.39 28.06
CA MET A 81 4.23 -12.19 27.08
C MET A 81 3.25 -11.11 27.58
N THR A 82 3.00 -10.11 26.74
CA THR A 82 2.09 -9.01 27.05
C THR A 82 0.74 -9.12 26.36
N CYS A 83 0.68 -9.82 25.22
CA CYS A 83 -0.54 -10.02 24.45
C CYS A 83 -0.36 -11.20 23.51
N SER A 84 -1.30 -12.14 23.51
CA SER A 84 -1.28 -13.32 22.63
C SER A 84 -1.75 -13.01 21.21
N VAL A 85 -2.71 -12.09 21.06
CA VAL A 85 -3.26 -11.69 19.75
C VAL A 85 -3.04 -10.19 19.55
N PRO A 86 -2.19 -9.78 18.60
CA PRO A 86 -1.94 -8.37 18.34
C PRO A 86 -3.22 -7.65 17.94
N SER A 87 -3.59 -6.64 18.70
CA SER A 87 -4.71 -5.76 18.43
C SER A 87 -4.25 -4.31 18.40
N VAL A 88 -4.99 -3.49 17.68
CA VAL A 88 -4.75 -2.05 17.57
C VAL A 88 -5.99 -1.28 17.99
N ARG A 89 -5.78 -0.10 18.57
CA ARG A 89 -6.86 0.82 18.87
C ARG A 89 -7.20 1.62 17.62
N VAL A 90 -8.49 1.80 17.37
CA VAL A 90 -9.02 2.52 16.23
C VAL A 90 -10.18 3.42 16.67
N GLY A 91 -10.50 4.39 15.82
CA GLY A 91 -11.59 5.32 16.02
C GLY A 91 -11.56 6.37 14.90
N ARG A 92 -12.64 7.17 14.81
CA ARG A 92 -12.71 8.32 13.88
C ARG A 92 -11.65 9.39 14.18
N GLU A 93 -11.13 9.40 15.42
CA GLU A 93 -10.06 10.28 15.88
C GLU A 93 -8.72 10.06 15.13
N LEU A 94 -8.61 9.00 14.35
CA LEU A 94 -7.47 8.77 13.43
C LEU A 94 -7.51 9.68 12.21
N LEU A 95 -8.68 10.21 11.81
CA LEU A 95 -8.78 11.11 10.66
C LEU A 95 -8.01 12.40 10.92
N GLY A 96 -7.27 12.84 9.92
CA GLY A 96 -6.41 14.02 10.02
C GLY A 96 -5.10 13.79 10.78
N ARG A 97 -4.73 12.52 11.05
CA ARG A 97 -3.62 12.18 11.92
C ARG A 97 -2.55 11.35 11.22
N VAL A 98 -1.32 11.50 11.74
CA VAL A 98 -0.18 10.66 11.35
C VAL A 98 0.19 9.76 12.54
N VAL A 99 0.27 8.46 12.29
CA VAL A 99 0.61 7.46 13.30
C VAL A 99 1.82 6.62 12.87
N ASN A 100 2.59 6.16 13.84
CA ASN A 100 3.66 5.18 13.59
C ASN A 100 3.10 3.74 13.52
N ALA A 101 3.94 2.78 13.21
CA ALA A 101 3.57 1.36 13.13
C ALA A 101 3.06 0.74 14.45
N ARG A 102 3.16 1.45 15.58
CA ARG A 102 2.56 1.05 16.87
C ARG A 102 1.16 1.62 17.09
N GLY A 103 0.68 2.48 16.15
CA GLY A 103 -0.58 3.20 16.28
C GLY A 103 -0.48 4.42 17.22
N GLN A 104 0.72 4.92 17.48
CA GLN A 104 0.95 6.13 18.29
C GLN A 104 0.99 7.35 17.37
N PHE A 105 0.34 8.44 17.77
CA PHE A 105 0.36 9.70 17.06
C PHE A 105 1.78 10.30 17.04
N VAL A 106 2.25 10.71 15.87
CA VAL A 106 3.58 11.28 15.65
C VAL A 106 3.54 12.68 15.00
N ASP A 107 2.35 13.25 14.83
CA ASP A 107 2.09 14.54 14.19
C ASP A 107 2.21 15.76 15.13
N GLY A 108 2.66 15.55 16.36
CA GLY A 108 2.79 16.62 17.36
C GLY A 108 1.48 17.16 17.95
N LYS A 109 0.33 16.67 17.47
CA LYS A 109 -0.98 17.08 18.02
C LYS A 109 -1.33 16.28 19.28
N PRO A 110 -2.21 16.77 20.17
CA PRO A 110 -2.65 16.04 21.35
C PRO A 110 -3.15 14.64 21.02
N SER A 111 -2.83 13.66 21.88
CA SER A 111 -3.32 12.28 21.71
C SER A 111 -4.82 12.22 21.92
N ALA A 112 -5.52 11.50 21.05
CA ALA A 112 -6.95 11.23 21.19
C ALA A 112 -7.18 9.85 21.83
N ALA A 113 -8.26 9.71 22.59
CA ALA A 113 -8.63 8.45 23.22
C ALA A 113 -9.45 7.62 22.24
N MET A 114 -8.88 6.54 21.74
CA MET A 114 -9.57 5.55 20.92
C MET A 114 -10.05 4.40 21.78
N THR A 115 -11.34 4.07 21.71
CA THR A 115 -12.00 3.07 22.56
C THR A 115 -12.13 1.71 21.90
N GLU A 116 -12.22 1.65 20.57
CA GLU A 116 -12.40 0.43 19.82
C GLU A 116 -11.07 -0.29 19.60
N ARG A 117 -11.14 -1.62 19.50
CA ARG A 117 -9.98 -2.47 19.19
C ARG A 117 -10.33 -3.44 18.08
N ILE A 118 -9.40 -3.60 17.14
CA ILE A 118 -9.50 -4.59 16.06
C ILE A 118 -8.23 -5.44 16.02
N SER A 119 -8.33 -6.63 15.43
CA SER A 119 -7.16 -7.48 15.17
C SER A 119 -6.24 -6.79 14.15
N LEU A 120 -4.94 -6.83 14.41
CA LEU A 120 -3.95 -6.36 13.43
C LEU A 120 -3.92 -7.26 12.20
N TYR A 121 -3.99 -8.57 12.42
CA TYR A 121 -3.97 -9.61 11.39
C TYR A 121 -5.40 -10.13 11.17
N GLY A 122 -6.26 -9.28 10.57
CA GLY A 122 -7.61 -9.68 10.18
C GLY A 122 -7.59 -10.65 9.00
N GLU A 123 -8.63 -11.46 8.89
CA GLU A 123 -8.80 -12.36 7.75
C GLU A 123 -9.39 -11.63 6.54
N PRO A 124 -9.02 -12.02 5.31
CA PRO A 124 -9.66 -11.51 4.10
C PRO A 124 -11.14 -11.96 4.06
N VAL A 125 -11.96 -11.17 3.37
CA VAL A 125 -13.35 -11.55 3.12
C VAL A 125 -13.38 -12.83 2.29
N SER A 126 -14.21 -13.82 2.69
CA SER A 126 -14.36 -15.07 1.94
C SER A 126 -14.73 -14.78 0.48
N ALA A 127 -14.13 -15.54 -0.44
CA ALA A 127 -14.32 -15.33 -1.87
C ALA A 127 -15.79 -15.34 -2.32
N LEU A 128 -16.60 -16.24 -1.74
CA LEU A 128 -18.03 -16.36 -2.07
C LEU A 128 -18.89 -15.25 -1.45
N ASN A 129 -18.38 -14.54 -0.43
CA ASN A 129 -19.09 -13.45 0.24
C ASN A 129 -18.69 -12.07 -0.30
N ARG A 130 -17.80 -12.01 -1.31
CA ARG A 130 -17.42 -10.75 -1.96
C ARG A 130 -18.47 -10.38 -3.00
N PRO A 131 -19.12 -9.20 -2.88
CA PRO A 131 -19.96 -8.68 -3.95
C PRO A 131 -19.15 -8.42 -5.23
N ARG A 132 -19.83 -8.40 -6.36
CA ARG A 132 -19.21 -8.01 -7.64
C ARG A 132 -18.87 -6.52 -7.64
N ILE A 133 -17.83 -6.16 -8.36
CA ILE A 133 -17.45 -4.76 -8.58
C ILE A 133 -18.31 -4.24 -9.74
N GLU A 134 -19.25 -3.34 -9.44
CA GLU A 134 -20.22 -2.82 -10.41
C GLU A 134 -20.25 -1.28 -10.45
N GLN A 135 -19.52 -0.63 -9.54
CA GLN A 135 -19.48 0.83 -9.44
C GLN A 135 -18.05 1.35 -9.62
N PRO A 136 -17.85 2.42 -10.40
CA PRO A 136 -16.54 3.05 -10.54
C PRO A 136 -16.16 3.86 -9.30
N LEU A 137 -14.87 3.90 -9.00
CA LEU A 137 -14.26 4.86 -8.10
C LEU A 137 -13.63 5.96 -8.95
N ALA A 138 -14.08 7.21 -8.81
CA ALA A 138 -13.36 8.34 -9.39
C ALA A 138 -12.03 8.54 -8.66
N THR A 139 -10.95 8.63 -9.42
CA THR A 139 -9.63 9.00 -8.89
C THR A 139 -9.36 10.50 -9.00
N GLY A 140 -10.15 11.21 -9.82
CA GLY A 140 -9.97 12.60 -10.18
C GLY A 140 -8.96 12.83 -11.30
N LEU A 141 -8.43 11.76 -11.89
CA LEU A 141 -7.40 11.78 -12.93
C LEU A 141 -7.96 11.24 -14.25
N ARG A 142 -8.07 12.10 -15.27
CA ARG A 142 -8.67 11.75 -16.58
C ARG A 142 -8.06 10.50 -17.20
N VAL A 143 -6.74 10.38 -17.17
CA VAL A 143 -6.03 9.24 -17.77
C VAL A 143 -6.37 7.92 -17.08
N ILE A 144 -6.62 7.91 -15.77
CA ILE A 144 -7.06 6.72 -15.03
C ILE A 144 -8.55 6.50 -15.26
N ASP A 145 -9.36 7.51 -14.96
CA ASP A 145 -10.81 7.39 -14.95
C ASP A 145 -11.39 7.17 -16.37
N GLY A 146 -10.68 7.61 -17.42
CA GLY A 146 -11.08 7.41 -18.81
C GLY A 146 -10.56 6.13 -19.45
N LEU A 147 -9.32 5.73 -19.16
CA LEU A 147 -8.66 4.65 -19.88
C LEU A 147 -8.40 3.39 -19.03
N THR A 148 -8.33 3.50 -17.71
CA THR A 148 -8.08 2.40 -16.76
C THR A 148 -8.99 2.51 -15.56
N THR A 149 -10.27 2.79 -15.80
CA THR A 149 -11.25 3.07 -14.75
C THR A 149 -11.22 2.02 -13.65
N CYS A 150 -11.09 2.51 -12.42
CA CYS A 150 -11.03 1.67 -11.22
C CYS A 150 -12.43 1.44 -10.67
N GLY A 151 -12.72 0.22 -10.23
CA GLY A 151 -13.97 -0.10 -9.53
C GLY A 151 -13.83 0.00 -8.01
N LEU A 152 -14.94 0.25 -7.31
CA LEU A 152 -15.00 0.22 -5.85
C LEU A 152 -14.63 -1.17 -5.32
N GLY A 153 -13.61 -1.24 -4.49
CA GLY A 153 -13.09 -2.49 -3.94
C GLY A 153 -12.05 -3.19 -4.83
N GLN A 154 -11.66 -2.61 -5.96
CA GLN A 154 -10.62 -3.13 -6.83
C GLN A 154 -9.22 -2.93 -6.22
N ARG A 155 -8.29 -3.79 -6.61
CA ARG A 155 -6.88 -3.74 -6.19
C ARG A 155 -6.00 -3.48 -7.42
N LEU A 156 -5.30 -2.36 -7.42
CA LEU A 156 -4.43 -1.93 -8.51
C LEU A 156 -2.99 -1.77 -8.05
N GLY A 157 -2.07 -2.21 -8.90
CA GLY A 157 -0.64 -1.96 -8.73
C GLY A 157 -0.23 -0.63 -9.39
N ILE A 158 0.66 0.13 -8.76
CA ILE A 158 1.34 1.26 -9.40
C ILE A 158 2.82 0.86 -9.56
N PHE A 159 3.19 0.47 -10.77
CA PHE A 159 4.54 0.05 -11.10
C PHE A 159 5.36 1.26 -11.52
N ALA A 160 6.39 1.59 -10.77
CA ALA A 160 7.12 2.83 -10.92
C ALA A 160 8.62 2.68 -10.62
N GLY A 161 9.47 3.25 -11.46
CA GLY A 161 10.85 3.51 -11.12
C GLY A 161 11.00 4.67 -10.12
N SER A 162 12.23 5.02 -9.76
CA SER A 162 12.49 6.20 -8.93
C SER A 162 12.32 7.49 -9.74
N GLY A 163 11.73 8.53 -9.12
CA GLY A 163 11.67 9.89 -9.69
C GLY A 163 10.62 10.12 -10.77
N VAL A 164 9.64 9.22 -10.94
CA VAL A 164 8.59 9.33 -11.97
C VAL A 164 7.28 9.95 -11.49
N GLY A 165 7.29 10.68 -10.36
CA GLY A 165 6.11 11.39 -9.86
C GLY A 165 5.12 10.54 -9.04
N LYS A 166 5.53 9.36 -8.55
CA LYS A 166 4.68 8.44 -7.77
C LYS A 166 3.97 9.13 -6.59
N SER A 167 4.72 9.84 -5.73
CA SER A 167 4.15 10.49 -4.53
C SER A 167 3.16 11.60 -4.89
N VAL A 168 3.45 12.35 -5.96
CA VAL A 168 2.54 13.36 -6.51
C VAL A 168 1.22 12.71 -6.96
N LEU A 169 1.31 11.61 -7.71
CA LEU A 169 0.15 10.84 -8.16
C LEU A 169 -0.72 10.36 -6.98
N LEU A 170 -0.10 9.77 -5.94
CA LEU A 170 -0.82 9.34 -4.73
C LEU A 170 -1.49 10.53 -4.02
N GLY A 171 -0.81 11.67 -3.94
CA GLY A 171 -1.37 12.90 -3.38
C GLY A 171 -2.57 13.41 -4.17
N GLN A 172 -2.48 13.44 -5.51
CA GLN A 172 -3.61 13.82 -6.39
C GLN A 172 -4.82 12.89 -6.14
N MET A 173 -4.61 11.57 -6.13
CA MET A 173 -5.68 10.61 -5.85
C MET A 173 -6.27 10.79 -4.44
N ALA A 174 -5.44 11.04 -3.43
CA ALA A 174 -5.91 11.28 -2.07
C ALA A 174 -6.81 12.51 -1.97
N ARG A 175 -6.53 13.57 -2.73
CA ARG A 175 -7.34 14.79 -2.75
C ARG A 175 -8.55 14.69 -3.69
N GLY A 176 -8.36 14.09 -4.88
CA GLY A 176 -9.35 14.09 -5.97
C GLY A 176 -10.33 12.92 -5.98
N SER A 177 -10.07 11.83 -5.24
CA SER A 177 -10.92 10.64 -5.30
C SER A 177 -12.29 10.83 -4.65
N SER A 178 -13.26 10.05 -5.13
CA SER A 178 -14.60 9.96 -4.56
C SER A 178 -14.70 9.09 -3.30
N ALA A 179 -13.59 8.60 -2.77
CA ALA A 179 -13.55 7.82 -1.52
C ALA A 179 -13.92 8.69 -0.30
N ASP A 180 -14.60 8.10 0.68
CA ASP A 180 -14.95 8.79 1.93
C ASP A 180 -13.73 9.02 2.82
N VAL A 181 -12.83 8.03 2.87
CA VAL A 181 -11.65 8.00 3.72
C VAL A 181 -10.44 7.51 2.94
N ASN A 182 -9.31 8.17 3.13
CA ASN A 182 -8.03 7.66 2.64
C ASN A 182 -7.22 7.06 3.78
N VAL A 183 -6.58 5.92 3.53
CA VAL A 183 -5.55 5.37 4.40
C VAL A 183 -4.26 5.27 3.61
N VAL A 184 -3.28 6.09 3.99
CA VAL A 184 -1.98 6.13 3.33
C VAL A 184 -0.96 5.42 4.21
N VAL A 185 -0.26 4.45 3.65
CA VAL A 185 0.73 3.65 4.37
C VAL A 185 2.09 3.86 3.72
N LEU A 186 2.98 4.55 4.42
CA LEU A 186 4.34 4.83 3.96
C LEU A 186 5.31 3.83 4.61
N VAL A 187 5.74 2.84 3.85
CA VAL A 187 6.58 1.72 4.31
C VAL A 187 7.99 1.86 3.79
N GLY A 188 8.95 2.11 4.67
CA GLY A 188 10.36 2.18 4.33
C GLY A 188 10.75 3.42 3.51
N GLU A 189 9.92 4.45 3.49
CA GLU A 189 10.25 5.71 2.84
C GLU A 189 11.17 6.58 3.71
N ARG A 190 11.87 7.52 3.10
CA ARG A 190 12.77 8.41 3.85
C ARG A 190 11.98 9.41 4.67
N GLY A 191 12.43 9.72 5.88
CA GLY A 191 11.74 10.68 6.77
C GLY A 191 11.44 12.04 6.13
N ARG A 192 12.34 12.53 5.24
CA ARG A 192 12.10 13.76 4.46
C ARG A 192 10.92 13.60 3.48
N GLU A 193 10.86 12.49 2.77
CA GLU A 193 9.80 12.21 1.78
C GLU A 193 8.42 12.06 2.45
N VAL A 194 8.40 11.45 3.65
CA VAL A 194 7.20 11.38 4.50
C VAL A 194 6.66 12.76 4.82
N ARG A 195 7.53 13.67 5.27
CA ARG A 195 7.14 15.04 5.60
C ARG A 195 6.64 15.80 4.39
N GLU A 196 7.36 15.72 3.27
CA GLU A 196 6.97 16.36 2.01
C GLU A 196 5.61 15.83 1.52
N PHE A 197 5.36 14.53 1.64
CA PHE A 197 4.07 13.93 1.27
C PHE A 197 2.93 14.49 2.11
N VAL A 198 3.07 14.54 3.43
CA VAL A 198 2.02 15.05 4.33
C VAL A 198 1.77 16.54 4.12
N GLU A 199 2.84 17.35 4.02
CA GLU A 199 2.73 18.82 3.97
C GLU A 199 2.37 19.34 2.57
N LYS A 200 2.91 18.74 1.49
CA LYS A 200 2.74 19.25 0.13
C LYS A 200 1.72 18.43 -0.67
N GLU A 201 1.88 17.08 -0.69
CA GLU A 201 1.07 16.25 -1.56
C GLU A 201 -0.35 16.05 -1.02
N LEU A 202 -0.49 15.78 0.28
CA LEU A 202 -1.82 15.74 0.91
C LEU A 202 -2.35 17.14 1.21
N GLY A 203 -1.52 18.00 1.81
CA GLY A 203 -1.95 19.28 2.34
C GLY A 203 -3.01 19.13 3.45
N GLU A 204 -3.56 20.25 3.91
CA GLU A 204 -4.57 20.23 4.98
C GLU A 204 -5.88 19.58 4.55
N GLU A 205 -6.31 19.82 3.32
CA GLU A 205 -7.56 19.28 2.78
C GLU A 205 -7.51 17.77 2.61
N GLY A 206 -6.47 17.26 1.94
CA GLY A 206 -6.29 15.81 1.76
C GLY A 206 -6.06 15.10 3.09
N LEU A 207 -5.30 15.70 4.01
CA LEU A 207 -5.05 15.11 5.33
C LEU A 207 -6.33 14.99 6.16
N ARG A 208 -7.26 15.95 6.07
CA ARG A 208 -8.50 15.98 6.87
C ARG A 208 -9.34 14.71 6.76
N ARG A 209 -9.36 14.09 5.57
CA ARG A 209 -10.04 12.81 5.31
C ARG A 209 -9.09 11.62 5.21
N SER A 210 -7.85 11.78 5.67
CA SER A 210 -6.81 10.75 5.59
C SER A 210 -6.33 10.30 6.95
N VAL A 211 -5.90 9.05 7.01
CA VAL A 211 -5.04 8.51 8.07
C VAL A 211 -3.72 8.14 7.44
N VAL A 212 -2.60 8.65 7.97
CA VAL A 212 -1.27 8.33 7.47
C VAL A 212 -0.56 7.43 8.47
N VAL A 213 -0.15 6.24 8.03
CA VAL A 213 0.64 5.29 8.81
C VAL A 213 2.06 5.28 8.29
N VAL A 214 3.03 5.48 9.18
CA VAL A 214 4.43 5.66 8.77
C VAL A 214 5.34 4.65 9.46
N ALA A 215 6.24 4.05 8.68
CA ALA A 215 7.46 3.40 9.14
C ALA A 215 8.58 3.76 8.17
N THR A 216 9.56 4.52 8.62
CA THR A 216 10.65 5.03 7.78
C THR A 216 11.71 3.96 7.50
N SER A 217 12.60 4.22 6.55
CA SER A 217 13.63 3.27 6.10
C SER A 217 14.67 2.90 7.17
N ASP A 218 14.84 3.74 8.18
CA ASP A 218 15.74 3.55 9.32
C ASP A 218 15.08 2.74 10.46
N GLU A 219 13.77 2.50 10.40
CA GLU A 219 13.07 1.67 11.38
C GLU A 219 13.32 0.16 11.15
N PRO A 220 13.28 -0.66 12.22
CA PRO A 220 13.43 -2.11 12.14
C PRO A 220 12.45 -2.75 11.13
N ALA A 221 12.86 -3.88 10.52
CA ALA A 221 12.04 -4.62 9.56
C ALA A 221 10.63 -4.94 10.09
N LEU A 222 10.53 -5.33 11.36
CA LEU A 222 9.25 -5.63 12.00
C LEU A 222 8.30 -4.41 12.03
N MET A 223 8.84 -3.21 12.24
CA MET A 223 8.04 -1.98 12.22
C MET A 223 7.53 -1.67 10.82
N ARG A 224 8.35 -1.89 9.78
CA ARG A 224 7.95 -1.73 8.38
C ARG A 224 6.83 -2.72 8.00
N ILE A 225 6.93 -3.99 8.38
CA ILE A 225 5.88 -4.99 8.21
C ILE A 225 4.61 -4.59 8.95
N ARG A 226 4.76 -4.19 10.22
CA ARG A 226 3.64 -3.83 11.07
C ARG A 226 2.87 -2.59 10.57
N ALA A 227 3.55 -1.62 9.95
CA ALA A 227 2.90 -0.45 9.35
C ALA A 227 1.91 -0.85 8.26
N ALA A 228 2.28 -1.79 7.37
CA ALA A 228 1.39 -2.29 6.32
C ALA A 228 0.14 -2.98 6.90
N TRP A 229 0.33 -3.85 7.90
CA TRP A 229 -0.79 -4.49 8.58
C TRP A 229 -1.67 -3.50 9.34
N LEU A 230 -1.08 -2.51 10.01
CA LEU A 230 -1.81 -1.48 10.74
C LEU A 230 -2.67 -0.63 9.80
N GLY A 231 -2.10 -0.17 8.69
CA GLY A 231 -2.86 0.60 7.71
C GLY A 231 -4.02 -0.20 7.11
N THR A 232 -3.78 -1.47 6.78
CA THR A 232 -4.84 -2.36 6.29
C THR A 232 -5.92 -2.59 7.37
N ALA A 233 -5.52 -2.77 8.64
CA ALA A 233 -6.48 -2.90 9.74
C ALA A 233 -7.31 -1.63 9.96
N ILE A 234 -6.70 -0.44 9.86
CA ILE A 234 -7.42 0.83 9.91
C ILE A 234 -8.41 0.96 8.74
N ALA A 235 -8.02 0.55 7.53
CA ALA A 235 -8.92 0.52 6.38
C ALA A 235 -10.10 -0.44 6.62
N ASP A 236 -9.87 -1.63 7.18
CA ASP A 236 -10.91 -2.57 7.57
C ASP A 236 -11.90 -1.97 8.58
N TYR A 237 -11.41 -1.19 9.54
CA TYR A 237 -12.28 -0.49 10.51
C TYR A 237 -13.24 0.45 9.81
N PHE A 238 -12.74 1.32 8.93
CA PHE A 238 -13.59 2.27 8.22
C PHE A 238 -14.53 1.58 7.23
N ARG A 239 -14.08 0.53 6.52
CA ARG A 239 -14.95 -0.30 5.68
C ARG A 239 -16.08 -0.93 6.51
N GLY A 240 -15.75 -1.48 7.68
CA GLY A 240 -16.73 -2.05 8.61
C GLY A 240 -17.74 -1.02 9.14
N ALA A 241 -17.36 0.25 9.19
CA ALA A 241 -18.23 1.38 9.52
C ALA A 241 -19.07 1.91 8.33
N GLY A 242 -19.00 1.27 7.16
CA GLY A 242 -19.79 1.62 5.99
C GLY A 242 -19.12 2.60 5.01
N ASN A 243 -17.84 2.89 5.18
CA ASN A 243 -17.15 3.83 4.29
C ASN A 243 -16.55 3.14 3.06
N HIS A 244 -16.44 3.90 1.97
CA HIS A 244 -15.59 3.58 0.83
C HIS A 244 -14.18 4.11 1.08
N VAL A 245 -13.25 3.21 1.33
CA VAL A 245 -11.87 3.54 1.71
C VAL A 245 -10.93 3.43 0.52
N LEU A 246 -10.12 4.45 0.29
CA LEU A 246 -8.97 4.40 -0.60
C LEU A 246 -7.73 4.06 0.23
N LEU A 247 -7.23 2.83 0.09
CA LEU A 247 -5.97 2.38 0.70
C LEU A 247 -4.83 2.56 -0.28
N MET A 248 -3.86 3.39 0.05
CA MET A 248 -2.65 3.60 -0.74
C MET A 248 -1.44 3.13 0.07
N MET A 249 -0.71 2.14 -0.44
CA MET A 249 0.47 1.57 0.24
C MET A 249 1.74 1.80 -0.55
N ASP A 250 2.64 2.61 -0.01
CA ASP A 250 3.92 2.95 -0.61
C ASP A 250 5.08 2.52 0.29
N SER A 251 5.78 1.38 0.03
CA SER A 251 5.57 0.48 -1.09
C SER A 251 5.50 -0.99 -0.63
N VAL A 252 4.82 -1.80 -1.41
CA VAL A 252 4.78 -3.27 -1.21
C VAL A 252 6.17 -3.89 -1.39
N THR A 253 7.01 -3.33 -2.27
CA THR A 253 8.40 -3.76 -2.43
C THR A 253 9.19 -3.63 -1.12
N ARG A 254 9.02 -2.51 -0.40
CA ARG A 254 9.67 -2.29 0.91
C ARG A 254 9.12 -3.22 1.98
N PHE A 255 7.82 -3.53 1.93
CA PHE A 255 7.21 -4.55 2.78
C PHE A 255 7.84 -5.92 2.52
N ALA A 256 7.97 -6.34 1.25
CA ALA A 256 8.60 -7.60 0.87
C ALA A 256 10.07 -7.68 1.30
N MET A 257 10.83 -6.58 1.15
CA MET A 257 12.22 -6.48 1.63
C MET A 257 12.30 -6.64 3.17
N ALA A 258 11.38 -6.02 3.91
CA ALA A 258 11.34 -6.17 5.37
C ALA A 258 10.99 -7.61 5.79
N GLN A 259 10.07 -8.29 5.09
CA GLN A 259 9.77 -9.70 5.33
C GLN A 259 10.97 -10.60 4.99
N ARG A 260 11.72 -10.27 3.93
CA ARG A 260 12.96 -10.97 3.60
C ARG A 260 13.96 -10.88 4.76
N GLU A 261 14.17 -9.70 5.34
CA GLU A 261 15.07 -9.53 6.49
C GLU A 261 14.62 -10.38 7.68
N ILE A 262 13.30 -10.44 7.97
CA ILE A 262 12.74 -11.22 9.07
C ILE A 262 12.89 -12.72 8.80
N GLY A 263 12.50 -13.21 7.62
CA GLY A 263 12.58 -14.63 7.27
C GLY A 263 14.01 -15.16 7.32
N LEU A 264 14.98 -14.41 6.76
CA LEU A 264 16.40 -14.77 6.84
C LEU A 264 16.91 -14.78 8.30
N ALA A 265 16.48 -13.81 9.12
CA ALA A 265 16.84 -13.79 10.55
C ALA A 265 16.18 -14.94 11.35
N ALA A 266 15.01 -15.42 10.91
CA ALA A 266 14.36 -16.60 11.48
C ALA A 266 14.95 -17.93 10.98
N GLY A 267 15.93 -17.89 10.07
CA GLY A 267 16.61 -19.09 9.56
C GLY A 267 15.96 -19.69 8.30
N GLU A 268 15.01 -18.99 7.66
CA GLU A 268 14.48 -19.47 6.38
C GLU A 268 15.57 -19.45 5.29
N PRO A 269 15.65 -20.50 4.45
CA PRO A 269 16.59 -20.51 3.34
C PRO A 269 16.19 -19.46 2.27
N PRO A 270 17.17 -18.74 1.69
CA PRO A 270 16.90 -17.88 0.54
C PRO A 270 16.52 -18.71 -0.69
N ALA A 271 15.47 -18.26 -1.40
CA ALA A 271 15.01 -18.85 -2.63
C ALA A 271 15.24 -17.89 -3.81
N THR A 272 14.23 -17.58 -4.61
CA THR A 272 14.33 -16.76 -5.83
C THR A 272 14.86 -15.36 -5.53
N ARG A 273 15.97 -14.98 -6.17
CA ARG A 273 16.67 -13.68 -5.96
C ARG A 273 16.90 -13.32 -4.48
N GLY A 274 17.08 -14.35 -3.63
CA GLY A 274 17.36 -14.18 -2.19
C GLY A 274 16.14 -13.86 -1.33
N TYR A 275 14.93 -13.94 -1.86
CA TYR A 275 13.70 -13.86 -1.08
C TYR A 275 13.35 -15.23 -0.48
N PRO A 276 13.10 -15.35 0.83
CA PRO A 276 12.60 -16.58 1.43
C PRO A 276 11.13 -16.83 1.06
N PRO A 277 10.65 -18.10 1.16
CA PRO A 277 9.27 -18.48 0.82
C PRO A 277 8.19 -17.69 1.56
N SER A 278 8.45 -17.26 2.79
CA SER A 278 7.52 -16.47 3.61
C SER A 278 7.10 -15.17 2.94
N VAL A 279 7.97 -14.53 2.13
CA VAL A 279 7.65 -13.30 1.40
C VAL A 279 6.48 -13.54 0.43
N PHE A 280 6.53 -14.62 -0.33
CA PHE A 280 5.49 -14.94 -1.31
C PHE A 280 4.19 -15.45 -0.67
N SER A 281 4.28 -15.99 0.54
CA SER A 281 3.10 -16.44 1.30
C SER A 281 2.36 -15.30 2.01
N ILE A 282 3.06 -14.22 2.40
CA ILE A 282 2.47 -13.10 3.14
C ILE A 282 1.82 -12.06 2.21
N LEU A 283 2.33 -11.89 0.98
CA LEU A 283 1.82 -10.92 0.01
C LEU A 283 0.33 -11.13 -0.31
N PRO A 284 -0.14 -12.34 -0.67
CA PRO A 284 -1.57 -12.57 -0.90
C PRO A 284 -2.41 -12.25 0.34
N LYS A 285 -1.95 -12.63 1.54
CA LYS A 285 -2.67 -12.39 2.80
C LYS A 285 -2.89 -10.90 3.07
N LEU A 286 -1.92 -10.05 2.74
CA LEU A 286 -2.03 -8.61 2.87
C LEU A 286 -2.96 -8.01 1.81
N LEU A 287 -2.71 -8.33 0.53
CA LEU A 287 -3.39 -7.71 -0.60
C LEU A 287 -4.86 -8.14 -0.71
N GLU A 288 -5.17 -9.39 -0.34
CA GLU A 288 -6.52 -9.93 -0.36
C GLU A 288 -7.46 -9.36 0.71
N ARG A 289 -6.95 -8.60 1.68
CA ARG A 289 -7.80 -7.90 2.67
C ARG A 289 -8.60 -6.76 2.07
N SER A 290 -8.07 -6.12 1.02
CA SER A 290 -8.82 -5.13 0.25
C SER A 290 -9.93 -5.79 -0.55
N GLY A 291 -10.99 -5.04 -0.79
CA GLY A 291 -12.15 -5.52 -1.54
C GLY A 291 -13.46 -4.94 -1.03
N LEU A 292 -14.51 -5.27 -1.77
CA LEU A 292 -15.88 -4.89 -1.48
C LEU A 292 -16.51 -5.82 -0.44
N THR A 293 -17.39 -5.29 0.41
CA THR A 293 -18.26 -6.01 1.34
C THR A 293 -19.68 -5.47 1.21
N ASP A 294 -20.62 -6.07 1.93
CA ASP A 294 -22.00 -5.60 2.05
C ASP A 294 -22.14 -4.24 2.76
N LYS A 295 -21.11 -3.81 3.49
CA LYS A 295 -21.11 -2.54 4.27
C LYS A 295 -20.36 -1.42 3.59
N GLY A 296 -19.23 -1.71 2.98
CA GLY A 296 -18.34 -0.72 2.39
C GLY A 296 -17.22 -1.36 1.59
N SER A 297 -16.27 -0.58 1.12
CA SER A 297 -15.18 -1.08 0.29
C SER A 297 -13.79 -0.60 0.74
N ILE A 298 -12.76 -1.39 0.41
CA ILE A 298 -11.38 -0.93 0.39
C ILE A 298 -10.89 -1.07 -1.05
N THR A 299 -10.72 0.05 -1.73
CA THR A 299 -10.04 0.10 -3.02
C THR A 299 -8.56 0.31 -2.75
N GLY A 300 -7.73 -0.64 -3.19
CA GLY A 300 -6.30 -0.67 -2.87
C GLY A 300 -5.42 -0.23 -4.04
N PHE A 301 -4.56 0.78 -3.83
CA PHE A 301 -3.47 1.10 -4.72
C PHE A 301 -2.13 0.76 -4.05
N TYR A 302 -1.42 -0.19 -4.65
CA TYR A 302 -0.19 -0.75 -4.11
C TYR A 302 0.98 -0.40 -4.99
N THR A 303 1.89 0.43 -4.49
CA THR A 303 3.07 0.79 -5.29
C THR A 303 4.10 -0.33 -5.26
N VAL A 304 4.65 -0.60 -6.42
CA VAL A 304 5.72 -1.57 -6.66
C VAL A 304 6.89 -0.84 -7.29
N LEU A 305 8.03 -0.87 -6.61
CA LEU A 305 9.26 -0.27 -7.12
C LEU A 305 9.88 -1.22 -8.14
N VAL A 306 10.06 -0.75 -9.37
CA VAL A 306 10.65 -1.49 -10.47
C VAL A 306 12.04 -0.91 -10.73
N GLU A 307 13.09 -1.61 -10.28
CA GLU A 307 14.47 -1.18 -10.52
C GLU A 307 14.88 -1.46 -11.96
N GLY A 308 15.42 -0.44 -12.63
CA GLY A 308 15.86 -0.59 -14.03
C GLY A 308 14.78 -0.93 -15.03
N ASP A 309 13.51 -0.64 -14.68
CA ASP A 309 12.32 -0.98 -15.47
C ASP A 309 12.14 -2.51 -15.70
N ASP A 310 12.81 -3.37 -14.85
CA ASP A 310 12.66 -4.83 -14.84
C ASP A 310 11.37 -5.27 -14.15
N THR A 311 10.31 -5.38 -14.92
CA THR A 311 9.01 -5.86 -14.45
C THR A 311 8.97 -7.36 -14.11
N ASN A 312 10.05 -8.11 -14.41
CA ASN A 312 10.17 -9.56 -14.13
C ASN A 312 10.84 -9.85 -12.77
N GLU A 313 10.99 -8.84 -11.93
CA GLU A 313 11.43 -9.01 -10.55
C GLU A 313 10.37 -9.85 -9.78
N PRO A 314 10.77 -10.85 -8.96
CA PRO A 314 9.84 -11.82 -8.37
C PRO A 314 8.69 -11.21 -7.56
N VAL A 315 8.94 -10.13 -6.83
CA VAL A 315 7.89 -9.43 -6.06
C VAL A 315 6.92 -8.73 -7.03
N SER A 316 7.45 -8.07 -8.06
CA SER A 316 6.65 -7.39 -9.09
C SER A 316 5.73 -8.36 -9.83
N ASP A 317 6.26 -9.52 -10.25
CA ASP A 317 5.49 -10.56 -10.92
C ASP A 317 4.42 -11.16 -10.00
N THR A 318 4.79 -11.50 -8.77
CA THR A 318 3.84 -12.02 -7.76
C THR A 318 2.71 -11.04 -7.50
N VAL A 319 3.02 -9.76 -7.26
CA VAL A 319 2.01 -8.73 -7.00
C VAL A 319 1.10 -8.54 -8.20
N ARG A 320 1.65 -8.50 -9.43
CA ARG A 320 0.87 -8.40 -10.68
C ARG A 320 -0.10 -9.57 -10.84
N GLY A 321 0.30 -10.78 -10.43
CA GLY A 321 -0.56 -11.97 -10.46
C GLY A 321 -1.73 -11.94 -9.49
N ILE A 322 -1.58 -11.24 -8.35
CA ILE A 322 -2.61 -11.14 -7.30
C ILE A 322 -3.60 -10.01 -7.59
N LEU A 323 -3.14 -8.90 -8.17
CA LEU A 323 -3.93 -7.70 -8.35
C LEU A 323 -4.87 -7.76 -9.55
N ASP A 324 -5.92 -6.91 -9.52
CA ASP A 324 -6.98 -6.83 -10.53
C ASP A 324 -6.64 -5.86 -11.68
N GLY A 325 -5.40 -5.41 -11.75
CA GLY A 325 -4.88 -4.50 -12.77
C GLY A 325 -3.67 -3.72 -12.29
N HIS A 326 -3.13 -2.87 -13.15
CA HIS A 326 -1.96 -2.07 -12.82
C HIS A 326 -1.85 -0.80 -13.67
N LEU A 327 -1.23 0.20 -13.08
CA LEU A 327 -0.77 1.44 -13.73
C LEU A 327 0.75 1.38 -13.84
N VAL A 328 1.28 1.71 -15.01
CA VAL A 328 2.73 1.79 -15.26
C VAL A 328 3.14 3.26 -15.39
N LEU A 329 4.05 3.71 -14.53
CA LEU A 329 4.63 5.04 -14.64
C LEU A 329 5.90 4.97 -15.49
N SER A 330 5.93 5.75 -16.57
CA SER A 330 7.01 5.77 -17.54
C SER A 330 8.01 6.87 -17.25
N ARG A 331 9.30 6.49 -17.14
CA ARG A 331 10.40 7.45 -17.03
C ARG A 331 10.55 8.31 -18.32
N LYS A 332 10.25 7.73 -19.49
CA LYS A 332 10.26 8.45 -20.76
C LYS A 332 9.26 9.61 -20.72
N LEU A 333 8.01 9.35 -20.34
CA LEU A 333 6.98 10.37 -20.21
C LEU A 333 7.35 11.45 -19.18
N ALA A 334 7.94 11.04 -18.05
CA ALA A 334 8.41 11.99 -17.03
C ALA A 334 9.51 12.92 -17.59
N HIS A 335 10.45 12.41 -18.38
CA HIS A 335 11.47 13.21 -19.03
C HIS A 335 10.93 14.13 -20.12
N GLU A 336 9.79 13.77 -20.75
CA GLU A 336 9.05 14.58 -21.71
C GLU A 336 8.15 15.64 -21.03
N ASN A 337 8.23 15.75 -19.69
CA ASN A 337 7.36 16.63 -18.89
C ASN A 337 5.85 16.34 -19.06
N HIS A 338 5.51 15.06 -19.27
CA HIS A 338 4.15 14.57 -19.37
C HIS A 338 3.67 14.08 -18.00
N TRP A 339 2.77 14.83 -17.38
CA TRP A 339 2.30 14.54 -16.02
C TRP A 339 0.77 14.42 -15.94
N PRO A 340 0.22 13.36 -15.27
CA PRO A 340 0.96 12.24 -14.64
C PRO A 340 1.66 11.37 -15.69
N ALA A 341 2.81 10.81 -15.35
CA ALA A 341 3.64 10.03 -16.27
C ALA A 341 3.11 8.59 -16.46
N ILE A 342 1.80 8.41 -16.65
CA ILE A 342 1.13 7.12 -16.80
C ILE A 342 1.20 6.66 -18.26
N ASP A 343 1.84 5.51 -18.52
CA ASP A 343 1.76 4.85 -19.83
C ASP A 343 0.40 4.13 -19.94
N SER A 344 -0.55 4.77 -20.64
CA SER A 344 -1.91 4.28 -20.82
C SER A 344 -1.98 2.99 -21.64
N LEU A 345 -0.98 2.71 -22.49
CA LEU A 345 -0.91 1.49 -23.29
C LEU A 345 -0.38 0.28 -22.48
N ALA A 346 0.49 0.55 -21.50
CA ALA A 346 1.03 -0.46 -20.61
C ALA A 346 0.17 -0.68 -19.35
N SER A 347 -0.84 0.17 -19.12
CA SER A 347 -1.73 0.12 -17.95
C SER A 347 -3.03 -0.62 -18.26
N ILE A 348 -3.56 -1.37 -17.29
CA ILE A 348 -4.79 -2.15 -17.44
C ILE A 348 -5.61 -2.18 -16.15
N SER A 349 -6.94 -2.08 -16.28
CA SER A 349 -7.92 -2.40 -15.25
C SER A 349 -8.80 -3.56 -15.74
N ARG A 350 -8.78 -4.70 -15.01
CA ARG A 350 -9.58 -5.87 -15.38
C ARG A 350 -11.07 -5.66 -15.14
N SER A 351 -11.42 -4.78 -14.19
CA SER A 351 -12.83 -4.48 -13.85
C SER A 351 -13.39 -3.31 -14.66
N MET A 352 -12.63 -2.66 -15.55
CA MET A 352 -13.09 -1.49 -16.27
C MET A 352 -14.41 -1.74 -17.01
N ASN A 353 -14.50 -2.83 -17.76
CA ASN A 353 -15.69 -3.16 -18.57
C ASN A 353 -16.95 -3.44 -17.72
N ASP A 354 -16.79 -3.76 -16.44
CA ASP A 354 -17.89 -4.04 -15.52
C ASP A 354 -18.44 -2.77 -14.85
N VAL A 355 -17.69 -1.66 -14.88
CA VAL A 355 -18.00 -0.43 -14.14
C VAL A 355 -18.21 0.81 -15.01
N VAL A 356 -18.01 0.71 -16.34
CA VAL A 356 -18.22 1.80 -17.30
C VAL A 356 -19.31 1.46 -18.31
N THR A 357 -19.80 2.47 -19.01
CA THR A 357 -20.76 2.30 -20.11
C THR A 357 -20.08 1.70 -21.36
N SER A 358 -20.89 1.07 -22.24
CA SER A 358 -20.39 0.56 -23.52
C SER A 358 -19.75 1.67 -24.36
N GLU A 359 -20.35 2.88 -24.38
CA GLU A 359 -19.84 4.06 -25.07
C GLU A 359 -18.43 4.44 -24.58
N GLN A 360 -18.22 4.47 -23.25
CA GLN A 360 -16.89 4.75 -22.69
C GLN A 360 -15.89 3.64 -23.04
N THR A 361 -16.32 2.38 -23.04
CA THR A 361 -15.46 1.24 -23.43
C THR A 361 -15.00 1.37 -24.88
N GLU A 362 -15.91 1.72 -25.81
CA GLU A 362 -15.62 1.91 -27.23
C GLU A 362 -14.68 3.08 -27.46
N SER A 363 -14.96 4.22 -26.81
CA SER A 363 -14.12 5.42 -26.89
C SER A 363 -12.72 5.16 -26.32
N ALA A 364 -12.60 4.52 -25.18
CA ALA A 364 -11.31 4.15 -24.61
C ALA A 364 -10.52 3.19 -25.52
N ALA A 365 -11.20 2.22 -26.13
CA ALA A 365 -10.58 1.29 -27.08
C ALA A 365 -10.11 2.02 -28.36
N LEU A 366 -10.89 2.97 -28.89
CA LEU A 366 -10.49 3.76 -30.05
C LEU A 366 -9.29 4.64 -29.75
N LEU A 367 -9.32 5.40 -28.62
CA LEU A 367 -8.18 6.25 -28.24
C LEU A 367 -6.92 5.42 -28.03
N ARG A 368 -7.00 4.23 -27.39
CA ARG A 368 -5.84 3.33 -27.26
C ARG A 368 -5.29 2.87 -28.61
N ARG A 369 -6.13 2.58 -29.60
CA ARG A 369 -5.68 2.24 -30.97
C ARG A 369 -4.98 3.41 -31.62
N ILE A 370 -5.51 4.63 -31.48
CA ILE A 370 -4.88 5.86 -31.99
C ILE A 370 -3.48 6.04 -31.37
N LEU A 371 -3.39 5.92 -30.04
CA LEU A 371 -2.11 6.04 -29.32
C LEU A 371 -1.11 4.93 -29.71
N ALA A 372 -1.56 3.70 -29.93
CA ALA A 372 -0.70 2.60 -30.37
C ALA A 372 -0.15 2.85 -31.79
N ALA A 373 -1.01 3.24 -32.74
CA ALA A 373 -0.60 3.58 -34.10
C ALA A 373 0.37 4.77 -34.12
N TRP A 374 0.12 5.79 -33.30
CA TRP A 374 1.06 6.91 -33.11
C TRP A 374 2.43 6.43 -32.58
N LYS A 375 2.45 5.61 -31.54
CA LYS A 375 3.69 5.08 -30.94
C LYS A 375 4.55 4.31 -31.94
N GLU A 376 3.91 3.51 -32.81
CA GLU A 376 4.59 2.76 -33.87
C GLU A 376 5.13 3.65 -35.00
N SER A 377 4.47 4.77 -35.27
CA SER A 377 4.81 5.66 -36.39
C SER A 377 5.60 6.91 -35.98
N GLN A 378 5.84 7.12 -34.69
CA GLN A 378 6.46 8.33 -34.14
C GLN A 378 7.82 8.64 -34.79
N ASP A 379 8.65 7.63 -35.01
CA ASP A 379 9.97 7.78 -35.62
C ASP A 379 9.86 8.21 -37.09
N LEU A 380 8.92 7.61 -37.86
CA LEU A 380 8.68 7.95 -39.26
C LEU A 380 8.17 9.40 -39.41
N VAL A 381 7.30 9.83 -38.50
CA VAL A 381 6.79 11.21 -38.48
C VAL A 381 7.92 12.19 -38.12
N SER A 382 8.76 11.86 -37.13
CA SER A 382 9.83 12.76 -36.67
C SER A 382 10.91 13.02 -37.71
N ILE A 383 11.19 12.03 -38.58
CA ILE A 383 12.15 12.16 -39.68
C ILE A 383 11.50 12.67 -40.99
N GLY A 384 10.19 12.95 -40.99
CA GLY A 384 9.45 13.42 -42.18
C GLY A 384 9.20 12.37 -43.25
N ALA A 385 9.32 11.06 -42.90
CA ALA A 385 9.09 9.94 -43.83
C ALA A 385 7.64 9.43 -43.87
N TYR A 386 6.79 9.88 -42.94
CA TYR A 386 5.36 9.54 -42.94
C TYR A 386 4.63 10.33 -44.00
N GLN A 387 3.76 9.66 -44.75
CA GLN A 387 2.86 10.29 -45.74
C GLN A 387 1.43 10.25 -45.20
N GLU A 388 0.79 11.42 -45.16
CA GLU A 388 -0.62 11.55 -44.78
C GLU A 388 -1.51 10.72 -45.70
N GLY A 389 -2.54 10.09 -45.14
CA GLY A 389 -3.43 9.15 -45.84
C GLY A 389 -2.96 7.70 -45.81
N THR A 390 -1.75 7.41 -45.35
CA THR A 390 -1.23 6.01 -45.27
C THR A 390 -1.89 5.21 -44.14
N ASN A 391 -2.13 5.84 -43.00
CA ASN A 391 -2.78 5.23 -41.84
C ASN A 391 -3.78 6.21 -41.20
N PRO A 392 -5.10 5.97 -41.32
CA PRO A 392 -6.11 6.86 -40.76
C PRO A 392 -5.99 7.12 -39.26
N LEU A 393 -5.51 6.13 -38.46
CA LEU A 393 -5.32 6.32 -37.02
C LEU A 393 -4.14 7.25 -36.70
N VAL A 394 -3.09 7.21 -37.50
CA VAL A 394 -1.94 8.12 -37.36
C VAL A 394 -2.33 9.53 -37.79
N ASP A 395 -3.09 9.66 -38.87
CA ASP A 395 -3.62 10.96 -39.33
C ASP A 395 -4.51 11.57 -38.22
N THR A 396 -5.39 10.79 -37.64
CA THR A 396 -6.21 11.23 -36.49
C THR A 396 -5.33 11.62 -35.29
N ALA A 397 -4.28 10.86 -34.98
CA ALA A 397 -3.36 11.20 -33.91
C ALA A 397 -2.63 12.52 -34.14
N LEU A 398 -2.25 12.83 -35.39
CA LEU A 398 -1.63 14.10 -35.77
C LEU A 398 -2.61 15.27 -35.64
N GLN A 399 -3.83 15.09 -36.13
CA GLN A 399 -4.88 16.12 -36.05
C GLN A 399 -5.32 16.43 -34.63
N LEU A 400 -5.45 15.41 -33.78
CA LEU A 400 -5.91 15.51 -32.41
C LEU A 400 -4.77 15.51 -31.38
N SER A 401 -3.51 15.70 -31.80
CA SER A 401 -2.33 15.59 -30.92
C SER A 401 -2.43 16.45 -29.67
N GLU A 402 -2.84 17.71 -29.79
CA GLU A 402 -2.96 18.63 -28.65
C GLU A 402 -4.17 18.29 -27.75
N PRO A 403 -5.40 18.06 -28.26
CA PRO A 403 -6.51 17.54 -27.45
C PRO A 403 -6.20 16.24 -26.71
N ILE A 404 -5.54 15.27 -27.37
CA ILE A 404 -5.13 14.01 -26.73
C ILE A 404 -4.13 14.30 -25.63
N ARG A 405 -3.13 15.15 -25.85
CA ARG A 405 -2.15 15.53 -24.83
C ARG A 405 -2.84 16.19 -23.63
N GLN A 406 -3.80 17.11 -23.84
CA GLN A 406 -4.56 17.74 -22.77
C GLN A 406 -5.41 16.75 -21.99
N PHE A 407 -5.96 15.73 -22.62
CA PHE A 407 -6.69 14.66 -21.93
C PHE A 407 -5.77 13.80 -21.05
N LEU A 408 -4.59 13.45 -21.56
CA LEU A 408 -3.64 12.56 -20.88
C LEU A 408 -2.83 13.27 -19.79
N THR A 409 -2.72 14.61 -19.84
CA THR A 409 -1.98 15.41 -18.85
C THR A 409 -2.91 16.18 -17.94
N GLN A 410 -2.48 16.40 -16.71
CA GLN A 410 -3.27 17.09 -15.71
C GLN A 410 -2.36 17.77 -14.68
N ASN A 411 -2.65 19.01 -14.31
CA ASN A 411 -1.90 19.71 -13.28
C ASN A 411 -2.15 19.11 -11.90
N GLN A 412 -1.19 19.29 -10.98
CA GLN A 412 -1.24 18.68 -9.63
C GLN A 412 -2.50 19.05 -8.83
N MET A 413 -3.07 20.22 -9.06
CA MET A 413 -4.27 20.72 -8.36
C MET A 413 -5.53 20.65 -9.21
N GLU A 414 -5.45 20.04 -10.37
CA GLU A 414 -6.57 19.87 -11.29
C GLU A 414 -7.24 18.51 -11.03
N TYR A 415 -8.56 18.52 -10.90
CA TYR A 415 -9.39 17.32 -10.73
C TYR A 415 -10.49 17.31 -11.79
N SER A 416 -10.85 16.12 -12.26
CA SER A 416 -11.92 15.91 -13.21
C SER A 416 -12.94 14.92 -12.60
N THR A 417 -14.23 15.22 -12.77
CA THR A 417 -15.27 14.24 -12.41
C THR A 417 -15.33 13.12 -13.46
N LEU A 418 -15.96 11.98 -13.12
CA LEU A 418 -16.18 10.90 -14.08
C LEU A 418 -16.95 11.38 -15.31
N GLU A 419 -17.98 12.22 -15.12
CA GLU A 419 -18.79 12.79 -16.22
C GLU A 419 -17.96 13.69 -17.13
N GLN A 420 -17.15 14.58 -16.55
CA GLN A 420 -16.25 15.45 -17.32
C GLN A 420 -15.22 14.63 -18.10
N THR A 421 -14.67 13.60 -17.48
CA THR A 421 -13.69 12.71 -18.10
C THR A 421 -14.32 11.92 -19.25
N GLN A 422 -15.52 11.37 -19.07
CA GLN A 422 -16.25 10.66 -20.11
C GLN A 422 -16.57 11.58 -21.29
N HIS A 423 -17.10 12.78 -21.02
CA HIS A 423 -17.39 13.76 -22.07
C HIS A 423 -16.15 14.14 -22.87
N SER A 424 -15.04 14.40 -22.18
CA SER A 424 -13.75 14.71 -22.82
C SER A 424 -13.20 13.56 -23.65
N LEU A 425 -13.38 12.31 -23.18
CA LEU A 425 -12.96 11.11 -23.91
C LEU A 425 -13.78 10.91 -25.18
N THR A 426 -15.10 11.01 -25.09
CA THR A 426 -16.02 10.89 -26.24
C THR A 426 -15.76 11.97 -27.30
N ALA A 427 -15.37 13.18 -26.89
CA ALA A 427 -15.03 14.25 -27.82
C ALA A 427 -13.72 14.01 -28.63
N LEU A 428 -12.89 13.04 -28.23
CA LEU A 428 -11.65 12.63 -28.91
C LEU A 428 -11.83 11.44 -29.84
N THR A 429 -13.00 10.83 -29.82
CA THR A 429 -13.31 9.58 -30.52
C THR A 429 -14.59 9.63 -31.32
#